data_1835b6dd3584bb9edd9cf7ea8e171792
#
_entry.id   1835b6dd3584bb9edd9cf7ea8e171792
#
_cell.length_a   1.000
_cell.length_b   1.000
_cell.length_c   1.000
_cell.angle_alpha   90.00
_cell.angle_beta   90.00
_cell.angle_gamma   90.00
#
_symmetry.space_group_name_H-M   'P 1'
#
loop_
_entity.id
_entity.type
_entity.pdbx_description
1 polymer ?
#
loop_
_entity_poly.entity_id
_entity_poly.type
_entity_poly.pdbx_seq_one_letter_code
_entity_poly.pdbx_strand_id
1 'polypeptide(L)'
;MLPFAAAPRPSRAAIPVPIAPALLYWGTFPEDRPMTAPITQDVLTIPRRLPEGGRTNLIGLTRDGLREALLAVGTPEKQARMRVGQIWQWVYHWGVRDFAAMTNLAKDYRALLAEHFVLELPQVVSRQVSADGTRKYLVRIAGGHEVETVYIPEEDRGTLCVSSQVGCTLTCSFCHTGTQKLVRNLTAGEIVGQVMLARDDLGEWPVSGQPKDETRLLSNVVLMGMGEPLYNFDAVRDAMRIVMDGEGIALSRRRITLSTSGVVPEIARCATEIGCLLAVSFHATTDEVRDGLVPINKKWNIETLLAALRDYPRLSNSERITFEYVMLKDVNDSDADARRLVKLIAGIPAKINLIPFNEWPGAPYQRSDWERIEAFADIIYKAGYASPIRTPRGEDIMAACGQLKSATERARNARRAEA
;
A
#
# COMPACT_ATOMS: atom_id res chain seq x y z
N MET A 1 36.25 26.36 -57.55
CA MET A 1 35.68 26.01 -56.21
C MET A 1 34.18 25.94 -56.37
N LEU A 2 33.66 24.72 -56.51
CA LEU A 2 32.23 24.45 -56.53
C LEU A 2 31.79 23.84 -55.20
N PRO A 3 30.63 24.18 -54.61
CA PRO A 3 30.21 23.62 -53.35
C PRO A 3 29.58 22.24 -53.51
N PHE A 4 29.99 21.35 -52.65
CA PHE A 4 29.43 19.99 -52.50
C PHE A 4 27.96 20.08 -52.03
N ALA A 5 27.05 19.51 -52.88
CA ALA A 5 25.67 19.28 -52.50
C ALA A 5 25.57 18.03 -51.60
N ALA A 6 24.96 18.19 -50.44
CA ALA A 6 24.65 17.11 -49.54
C ALA A 6 23.50 16.26 -50.06
N ALA A 7 23.71 14.95 -50.16
CA ALA A 7 22.67 13.95 -50.54
C ALA A 7 21.60 13.83 -49.43
N PRO A 8 20.33 13.59 -49.82
CA PRO A 8 19.24 13.41 -48.86
C PRO A 8 19.35 12.04 -48.13
N ARG A 9 19.15 12.03 -46.82
CA ARG A 9 19.05 10.80 -46.01
C ARG A 9 17.78 10.03 -46.36
N PRO A 10 17.84 8.70 -46.49
CA PRO A 10 16.64 7.91 -46.73
C PRO A 10 15.73 7.92 -45.49
N SER A 11 14.42 8.11 -45.75
CA SER A 11 13.35 8.00 -44.76
C SER A 11 13.33 6.57 -44.19
N ARG A 12 13.43 6.42 -42.88
CA ARG A 12 13.20 5.14 -42.22
C ARG A 12 11.70 4.80 -42.34
N ALA A 13 11.39 3.87 -43.23
CA ALA A 13 10.11 3.20 -43.21
C ALA A 13 9.94 2.47 -41.86
N ALA A 14 8.82 2.71 -41.21
CA ALA A 14 8.45 2.01 -39.99
C ALA A 14 8.24 0.52 -40.32
N ILE A 15 9.08 -0.32 -39.78
CA ILE A 15 8.87 -1.78 -39.80
C ILE A 15 7.75 -2.04 -38.76
N PRO A 16 6.64 -2.69 -39.17
CA PRO A 16 5.64 -3.11 -38.22
C PRO A 16 6.24 -4.20 -37.33
N VAL A 17 6.37 -3.92 -36.03
CA VAL A 17 6.70 -4.93 -35.04
C VAL A 17 5.49 -5.86 -34.95
N PRO A 18 5.61 -7.16 -35.21
CA PRO A 18 4.52 -8.09 -35.00
C PRO A 18 4.21 -8.12 -33.51
N ILE A 19 2.98 -7.78 -33.16
CA ILE A 19 2.44 -7.99 -31.82
C ILE A 19 2.30 -9.49 -31.65
N ALA A 20 3.29 -10.11 -31.00
CA ALA A 20 3.14 -11.48 -30.55
C ALA A 20 1.98 -11.52 -29.54
N PRO A 21 1.03 -12.46 -29.68
CA PRO A 21 0.01 -12.63 -28.65
C PRO A 21 0.73 -12.94 -27.35
N ALA A 22 0.44 -12.16 -26.30
CA ALA A 22 0.86 -12.47 -24.95
C ALA A 22 0.29 -13.87 -24.63
N LEU A 23 1.12 -14.88 -24.75
CA LEU A 23 0.82 -16.21 -24.27
C LEU A 23 0.59 -16.08 -22.78
N LEU A 24 -0.68 -16.16 -22.39
CA LEU A 24 -1.11 -16.46 -21.04
C LEU A 24 -0.38 -17.73 -20.62
N TYR A 25 0.60 -17.61 -19.73
CA TYR A 25 1.21 -18.76 -19.08
C TYR A 25 0.15 -19.35 -18.16
N TRP A 26 -0.59 -20.30 -18.70
CA TRP A 26 -1.42 -21.21 -17.95
C TRP A 26 -0.50 -22.26 -17.33
N GLY A 27 -0.08 -22.05 -16.10
CA GLY A 27 0.35 -23.13 -15.26
C GLY A 27 -0.88 -23.98 -14.96
N THR A 28 -0.93 -25.21 -15.53
CA THR A 28 -1.89 -26.24 -15.13
C THR A 28 -1.78 -26.44 -13.62
N PHE A 29 -2.82 -26.07 -12.87
CA PHE A 29 -2.93 -26.42 -11.46
C PHE A 29 -3.17 -27.93 -11.37
N PRO A 30 -2.36 -28.66 -10.59
CA PRO A 30 -2.72 -30.05 -10.26
C PRO A 30 -3.96 -29.99 -9.36
N GLU A 31 -5.05 -30.56 -9.83
CA GLU A 31 -6.17 -31.00 -9.02
C GLU A 31 -5.63 -32.02 -8.02
N ASP A 32 -6.08 -31.93 -6.76
CA ASP A 32 -5.71 -32.79 -5.63
C ASP A 32 -4.38 -32.47 -4.91
N ARG A 33 -4.39 -31.42 -4.10
CA ARG A 33 -3.57 -31.36 -2.87
C ARG A 33 -4.47 -31.19 -1.66
N PRO A 34 -4.35 -32.07 -0.64
CA PRO A 34 -5.03 -31.87 0.63
C PRO A 34 -4.51 -30.59 1.30
N MET A 35 -5.42 -29.71 1.74
CA MET A 35 -5.14 -28.46 2.46
C MET A 35 -4.60 -28.74 3.88
N THR A 36 -3.43 -29.35 4.01
CA THR A 36 -2.72 -29.50 5.29
C THR A 36 -1.22 -29.31 5.09
N ALA A 37 -0.81 -28.08 4.77
CA ALA A 37 0.57 -27.70 5.02
C ALA A 37 0.68 -27.22 6.48
N PRO A 38 1.71 -27.61 7.24
CA PRO A 38 1.87 -27.15 8.61
C PRO A 38 2.11 -25.64 8.60
N ILE A 39 1.25 -24.88 9.30
CA ILE A 39 1.45 -23.47 9.57
C ILE A 39 2.65 -23.36 10.50
N THR A 40 3.80 -22.98 9.97
CA THR A 40 4.95 -22.61 10.80
C THR A 40 4.66 -21.25 11.42
N GLN A 41 4.11 -21.26 12.64
CA GLN A 41 3.99 -20.08 13.47
C GLN A 41 5.33 -19.81 14.15
N ASP A 42 6.17 -18.98 13.52
CA ASP A 42 7.26 -18.35 14.26
C ASP A 42 6.68 -17.23 15.13
N VAL A 43 6.24 -17.59 16.34
CA VAL A 43 5.79 -16.62 17.32
C VAL A 43 7.02 -15.97 17.96
N LEU A 44 7.44 -14.82 17.41
CA LEU A 44 8.42 -13.98 18.07
C LEU A 44 7.73 -13.23 19.21
N THR A 45 7.80 -13.78 20.41
CA THR A 45 7.36 -13.09 21.64
C THR A 45 8.43 -12.07 22.04
N ILE A 46 8.25 -10.82 21.62
CA ILE A 46 9.13 -9.70 22.03
C ILE A 46 8.50 -9.01 23.24
N PRO A 47 9.28 -8.67 24.29
CA PRO A 47 8.75 -8.02 25.50
C PRO A 47 8.11 -6.68 25.23
N ARG A 48 7.03 -6.41 25.93
CA ARG A 48 6.21 -5.19 25.86
C ARG A 48 7.01 -3.99 26.38
N ARG A 49 7.52 -3.10 25.49
CA ARG A 49 7.99 -1.77 25.88
C ARG A 49 7.17 -0.72 25.19
N LEU A 50 6.48 0.11 25.98
CA LEU A 50 5.93 1.40 25.55
C LEU A 50 7.07 2.43 25.60
N PRO A 51 7.01 3.54 24.82
CA PRO A 51 8.02 4.59 24.91
C PRO A 51 8.14 5.07 26.36
N GLU A 52 9.31 4.91 26.96
CA GLU A 52 9.58 5.37 28.31
C GLU A 52 9.85 6.88 28.26
N GLY A 53 9.03 7.64 28.99
CA GLY A 53 9.38 8.97 29.45
C GLY A 53 9.31 10.09 28.42
N GLY A 54 8.14 10.41 27.88
CA GLY A 54 7.85 11.75 27.31
C GLY A 54 8.70 12.24 26.12
N ARG A 55 9.63 11.43 25.59
CA ARG A 55 10.50 11.80 24.47
C ARG A 55 9.76 11.71 23.13
N THR A 56 10.03 12.67 22.26
CA THR A 56 9.44 12.71 20.92
C THR A 56 10.07 11.64 20.00
N ASN A 57 9.24 10.84 19.33
CA ASN A 57 9.72 9.92 18.30
C ASN A 57 9.99 10.70 17.01
N LEU A 58 11.22 10.65 16.50
CA LEU A 58 11.59 11.34 15.26
C LEU A 58 11.12 10.57 14.00
N ILE A 59 10.79 9.27 14.12
CA ILE A 59 10.27 8.49 12.99
C ILE A 59 8.85 8.97 12.65
N GLY A 60 8.68 9.37 11.38
CA GLY A 60 7.41 9.90 10.86
C GLY A 60 7.32 11.42 10.86
N LEU A 61 8.29 12.14 11.42
CA LEU A 61 8.39 13.57 11.19
C LEU A 61 8.88 13.83 9.76
N THR A 62 8.23 14.78 9.08
CA THR A 62 8.72 15.32 7.83
C THR A 62 10.05 16.06 8.05
N ARG A 63 10.78 16.42 7.00
CA ARG A 63 12.03 17.22 7.16
C ARG A 63 11.79 18.52 7.90
N ASP A 64 10.66 19.18 7.66
CA ASP A 64 10.29 20.41 8.36
C ASP A 64 9.96 20.12 9.82
N GLY A 65 9.14 19.11 10.12
CA GLY A 65 8.85 18.70 11.49
C GLY A 65 10.10 18.23 12.26
N LEU A 66 11.01 17.53 11.60
CA LEU A 66 12.31 17.16 12.18
C LEU A 66 13.15 18.42 12.49
N ARG A 67 13.19 19.40 11.56
CA ARG A 67 13.88 20.66 11.78
C ARG A 67 13.32 21.42 12.98
N GLU A 68 12.01 21.54 13.08
CA GLU A 68 11.33 22.19 14.21
C GLU A 68 11.66 21.49 15.55
N ALA A 69 11.61 20.16 15.57
CA ALA A 69 11.96 19.37 16.76
C ALA A 69 13.41 19.62 17.20
N LEU A 70 14.36 19.66 16.24
CA LEU A 70 15.77 19.92 16.56
C LEU A 70 16.01 21.34 17.06
N LEU A 71 15.32 22.34 16.49
CA LEU A 71 15.41 23.73 16.96
C LEU A 71 14.88 23.87 18.40
N ALA A 72 13.79 23.17 18.73
CA ALA A 72 13.17 23.21 20.04
C ALA A 72 14.10 22.72 21.16
N VAL A 73 15.06 21.85 20.86
CA VAL A 73 16.06 21.35 21.81
C VAL A 73 17.40 22.09 21.73
N GLY A 74 17.44 23.26 21.09
CA GLY A 74 18.62 24.13 21.07
C GLY A 74 19.61 23.90 19.94
N THR A 75 19.24 23.13 18.89
CA THR A 75 20.08 23.05 17.67
C THR A 75 20.16 24.44 17.02
N PRO A 76 21.37 24.97 16.74
CA PRO A 76 21.50 26.28 16.11
C PRO A 76 20.85 26.30 14.71
N GLU A 77 20.11 27.35 14.39
CA GLU A 77 19.41 27.53 13.10
C GLU A 77 20.33 27.27 11.89
N LYS A 78 21.56 27.79 11.93
CA LYS A 78 22.56 27.64 10.87
C LYS A 78 22.96 26.16 10.63
N GLN A 79 22.78 25.29 11.62
CA GLN A 79 23.14 23.86 11.54
C GLN A 79 21.92 22.98 11.29
N ALA A 80 20.69 23.46 11.57
CA ALA A 80 19.49 22.65 11.60
C ALA A 80 19.28 21.88 10.28
N ARG A 81 19.43 22.55 9.11
CA ARG A 81 19.28 21.89 7.80
C ARG A 81 20.26 20.74 7.59
N MET A 82 21.54 20.95 7.96
CA MET A 82 22.57 19.92 7.85
C MET A 82 22.26 18.75 8.80
N ARG A 83 21.86 19.04 10.05
CA ARG A 83 21.53 18.00 11.04
C ARG A 83 20.32 17.17 10.62
N VAL A 84 19.28 17.80 10.06
CA VAL A 84 18.15 17.09 9.46
C VAL A 84 18.64 16.11 8.40
N GLY A 85 19.48 16.54 7.44
CA GLY A 85 20.01 15.65 6.40
C GLY A 85 20.80 14.48 6.96
N GLN A 86 21.66 14.71 7.97
CA GLN A 86 22.45 13.66 8.62
C GLN A 86 21.56 12.63 9.31
N ILE A 87 20.62 13.08 10.17
CA ILE A 87 19.69 12.18 10.90
C ILE A 87 18.80 11.44 9.90
N TRP A 88 18.27 12.14 8.88
CA TRP A 88 17.44 11.55 7.83
C TRP A 88 18.12 10.39 7.14
N GLN A 89 19.38 10.59 6.73
CA GLN A 89 20.17 9.56 6.07
C GLN A 89 20.40 8.35 6.99
N TRP A 90 20.76 8.58 8.27
CA TRP A 90 20.93 7.49 9.21
C TRP A 90 19.67 6.67 9.41
N VAL A 91 18.52 7.34 9.59
CA VAL A 91 17.24 6.68 9.90
C VAL A 91 16.64 6.02 8.66
N TYR A 92 16.50 6.76 7.56
CA TYR A 92 15.70 6.31 6.41
C TYR A 92 16.51 5.70 5.28
N HIS A 93 17.83 5.93 5.21
CA HIS A 93 18.69 5.28 4.24
C HIS A 93 19.41 4.06 4.84
N TRP A 94 20.02 4.23 6.01
CA TRP A 94 20.78 3.17 6.66
C TRP A 94 19.97 2.30 7.64
N GLY A 95 18.77 2.69 8.01
CA GLY A 95 17.91 1.98 8.96
C GLY A 95 18.41 2.02 10.41
N VAL A 96 19.30 2.96 10.75
CA VAL A 96 19.89 3.08 12.09
C VAL A 96 18.89 3.70 13.06
N ARG A 97 18.73 3.09 14.23
CA ARG A 97 17.82 3.50 15.31
C ARG A 97 18.51 3.77 16.64
N ASP A 98 19.83 3.85 16.64
CA ASP A 98 20.64 4.24 17.78
C ASP A 98 21.43 5.50 17.45
N PHE A 99 21.19 6.59 18.21
CA PHE A 99 21.94 7.83 18.02
C PHE A 99 23.44 7.64 18.23
N ALA A 100 23.86 6.70 19.10
CA ALA A 100 25.27 6.41 19.35
C ALA A 100 25.99 5.92 18.10
N ALA A 101 25.31 5.25 17.19
CA ALA A 101 25.85 4.75 15.94
C ALA A 101 26.01 5.83 14.85
N MET A 102 25.45 7.02 15.02
CA MET A 102 25.49 8.11 14.02
C MET A 102 26.82 8.86 14.06
N THR A 103 27.88 8.23 13.57
CA THR A 103 29.27 8.65 13.77
C THR A 103 29.65 9.99 13.15
N ASN A 104 28.92 10.48 12.15
CA ASN A 104 29.10 11.81 11.57
C ASN A 104 28.46 12.95 12.39
N LEU A 105 27.83 12.63 13.54
CA LEU A 105 27.36 13.58 14.55
C LEU A 105 28.34 13.64 15.72
N ALA A 106 28.62 14.84 16.25
CA ALA A 106 29.45 15.01 17.43
C ALA A 106 28.87 14.24 18.63
N LYS A 107 29.75 13.71 19.49
CA LYS A 107 29.35 12.87 20.62
C LYS A 107 28.33 13.57 21.55
N ASP A 108 28.58 14.84 21.86
CA ASP A 108 27.68 15.64 22.75
C ASP A 108 26.33 15.86 22.09
N TYR A 109 26.30 16.07 20.76
CA TYR A 109 25.04 16.22 20.04
C TYR A 109 24.24 14.91 19.99
N ARG A 110 24.91 13.76 19.86
CA ARG A 110 24.24 12.44 19.95
C ARG A 110 23.64 12.22 21.35
N ALA A 111 24.34 12.66 22.41
CA ALA A 111 23.82 12.61 23.77
C ALA A 111 22.58 13.50 23.93
N LEU A 112 22.61 14.75 23.43
CA LEU A 112 21.45 15.66 23.40
C LEU A 112 20.25 15.02 22.67
N LEU A 113 20.49 14.40 21.51
CA LEU A 113 19.40 13.73 20.78
C LEU A 113 18.80 12.58 21.60
N ALA A 114 19.63 11.75 22.24
CA ALA A 114 19.17 10.61 23.04
C ALA A 114 18.42 11.04 24.32
N GLU A 115 18.69 12.23 24.84
CA GLU A 115 17.98 12.80 25.97
C GLU A 115 16.53 13.21 25.61
N HIS A 116 16.34 13.79 24.42
CA HIS A 116 15.06 14.40 24.04
C HIS A 116 14.23 13.56 23.09
N PHE A 117 14.85 12.64 22.34
CA PHE A 117 14.22 11.90 21.25
C PHE A 117 14.40 10.39 21.34
N VAL A 118 13.52 9.69 20.60
CA VAL A 118 13.60 8.25 20.34
C VAL A 118 13.46 7.97 18.85
N LEU A 119 13.90 6.78 18.44
CA LEU A 119 13.77 6.25 17.07
C LEU A 119 13.09 4.88 17.15
N GLU A 120 11.82 4.88 17.53
CA GLU A 120 11.07 3.67 17.81
C GLU A 120 10.14 3.29 16.64
N LEU A 121 10.20 2.03 16.27
CA LEU A 121 9.26 1.41 15.32
C LEU A 121 8.10 0.77 16.08
N PRO A 122 6.94 0.61 15.44
CA PRO A 122 5.91 -0.30 15.92
C PRO A 122 6.49 -1.70 16.13
N GLN A 123 5.89 -2.47 17.03
CA GLN A 123 6.39 -3.79 17.40
C GLN A 123 5.73 -4.88 16.58
N VAL A 124 6.51 -5.78 15.96
CA VAL A 124 5.97 -7.01 15.38
C VAL A 124 5.55 -7.97 16.52
N VAL A 125 4.27 -8.26 16.61
CA VAL A 125 3.69 -9.19 17.61
C VAL A 125 3.77 -10.62 17.10
N SER A 126 3.47 -10.82 15.82
CA SER A 126 3.58 -12.11 15.15
C SER A 126 3.86 -11.93 13.67
N ARG A 127 4.53 -12.93 13.09
CA ARG A 127 4.76 -13.05 11.65
C ARG A 127 4.27 -14.43 11.21
N GLN A 128 3.42 -14.45 10.20
CA GLN A 128 2.98 -15.64 9.51
C GLN A 128 3.56 -15.67 8.12
N VAL A 129 4.01 -16.83 7.66
CA VAL A 129 4.55 -17.01 6.30
C VAL A 129 3.71 -18.07 5.60
N SER A 130 3.15 -17.67 4.46
CA SER A 130 2.37 -18.53 3.57
C SER A 130 3.27 -19.47 2.77
N ALA A 131 2.69 -20.56 2.27
CA ALA A 131 3.38 -21.47 1.35
C ALA A 131 3.88 -20.78 0.06
N ASP A 132 3.25 -19.67 -0.35
CA ASP A 132 3.66 -18.87 -1.52
C ASP A 132 4.70 -17.77 -1.19
N GLY A 133 5.23 -17.78 0.04
CA GLY A 133 6.21 -16.80 0.53
C GLY A 133 5.62 -15.49 1.03
N THR A 134 4.32 -15.27 0.92
CA THR A 134 3.65 -14.08 1.49
C THR A 134 3.85 -14.05 2.99
N ARG A 135 4.20 -12.86 3.54
CA ARG A 135 4.42 -12.64 4.97
C ARG A 135 3.37 -11.70 5.51
N LYS A 136 2.63 -12.13 6.51
CA LYS A 136 1.70 -11.27 7.24
C LYS A 136 2.27 -10.95 8.63
N TYR A 137 2.35 -9.67 8.94
CA TYR A 137 2.81 -9.15 10.21
C TYR A 137 1.63 -8.60 11.00
N LEU A 138 1.47 -9.03 12.24
CA LEU A 138 0.63 -8.35 13.22
C LEU A 138 1.52 -7.34 13.95
N VAL A 139 1.20 -6.07 13.79
CA VAL A 139 2.04 -4.95 14.25
C VAL A 139 1.32 -4.22 15.37
N ARG A 140 1.97 -4.14 16.54
CA ARG A 140 1.49 -3.34 17.68
C ARG A 140 1.99 -1.92 17.57
N ILE A 141 1.07 -0.98 17.72
CA ILE A 141 1.29 0.45 17.64
C ILE A 141 1.00 1.11 18.99
N ALA A 142 1.22 2.44 19.07
CA ALA A 142 0.98 3.19 20.28
C ALA A 142 -0.45 2.99 20.82
N GLY A 143 -0.57 2.92 22.16
CA GLY A 143 -1.83 2.63 22.83
C GLY A 143 -2.19 1.13 22.90
N GLY A 144 -1.30 0.23 22.45
CA GLY A 144 -1.50 -1.22 22.53
C GLY A 144 -2.46 -1.77 21.47
N HIS A 145 -2.82 -0.97 20.48
CA HIS A 145 -3.62 -1.39 19.33
C HIS A 145 -2.77 -2.17 18.32
N GLU A 146 -3.42 -2.96 17.48
CA GLU A 146 -2.74 -3.80 16.50
C GLU A 146 -3.33 -3.60 15.12
N VAL A 147 -2.47 -3.64 14.10
CA VAL A 147 -2.82 -3.62 12.69
C VAL A 147 -2.06 -4.71 11.94
N GLU A 148 -2.59 -5.16 10.82
CA GLU A 148 -1.92 -6.11 9.96
C GLU A 148 -1.27 -5.42 8.77
N THR A 149 -0.12 -5.93 8.37
CA THR A 149 0.64 -5.51 7.19
C THR A 149 1.10 -6.76 6.44
N VAL A 150 1.12 -6.74 5.11
CA VAL A 150 1.40 -7.92 4.30
C VAL A 150 2.48 -7.63 3.27
N TYR A 151 3.54 -8.42 3.29
CA TYR A 151 4.55 -8.44 2.22
C TYR A 151 4.27 -9.60 1.27
N ILE A 152 4.19 -9.29 -0.02
CA ILE A 152 3.90 -10.23 -1.09
C ILE A 152 5.13 -10.29 -2.01
N PRO A 153 5.93 -11.38 -1.99
CA PRO A 153 7.03 -11.57 -2.91
C PRO A 153 6.54 -11.95 -4.31
N GLU A 154 7.22 -11.46 -5.32
CA GLU A 154 7.12 -11.87 -6.72
C GLU A 154 8.55 -12.12 -7.24
N GLU A 155 8.74 -12.71 -8.42
CA GLU A 155 10.05 -13.13 -8.92
C GLU A 155 11.08 -11.98 -8.96
N ASP A 156 10.67 -10.80 -9.41
CA ASP A 156 11.53 -9.63 -9.64
C ASP A 156 11.11 -8.39 -8.83
N ARG A 157 10.14 -8.54 -7.92
CA ARG A 157 9.62 -7.44 -7.10
C ARG A 157 8.95 -7.94 -5.83
N GLY A 158 8.80 -7.06 -4.84
CA GLY A 158 7.98 -7.32 -3.66
C GLY A 158 7.06 -6.15 -3.38
N THR A 159 5.83 -6.45 -2.99
CA THR A 159 4.80 -5.46 -2.69
C THR A 159 4.45 -5.51 -1.20
N LEU A 160 4.52 -4.38 -0.53
CA LEU A 160 4.05 -4.23 0.84
C LEU A 160 2.68 -3.56 0.87
N CYS A 161 1.70 -4.26 1.43
CA CYS A 161 0.38 -3.75 1.73
C CYS A 161 0.37 -3.16 3.15
N VAL A 162 0.22 -1.85 3.28
CA VAL A 162 0.26 -1.14 4.57
C VAL A 162 -1.13 -0.69 5.00
N SER A 163 -1.33 -0.67 6.32
CA SER A 163 -2.54 -0.17 6.98
C SER A 163 -2.44 1.33 7.28
N SER A 164 -3.57 2.02 7.27
CA SER A 164 -3.69 3.46 7.55
C SER A 164 -4.54 3.78 8.78
N GLN A 165 -5.33 2.83 9.28
CA GLN A 165 -6.20 2.99 10.44
C GLN A 165 -6.21 1.73 11.31
N VAL A 166 -6.55 1.86 12.58
CA VAL A 166 -6.95 0.74 13.44
C VAL A 166 -8.43 0.52 13.24
N GLY A 167 -8.81 -0.63 12.66
CA GLY A 167 -10.15 -0.83 12.11
C GLY A 167 -10.33 -0.05 10.81
N CYS A 168 -11.56 0.31 10.48
CA CYS A 168 -11.87 1.09 9.29
C CYS A 168 -12.99 2.10 9.54
N THR A 169 -12.89 3.28 8.93
CA THR A 169 -13.98 4.28 8.91
C THR A 169 -15.19 3.76 8.12
N LEU A 170 -14.94 2.89 7.13
CA LEU A 170 -15.95 2.35 6.24
C LEU A 170 -16.36 0.94 6.66
N THR A 171 -17.62 0.60 6.37
CA THR A 171 -18.23 -0.70 6.68
C THR A 171 -18.55 -1.48 5.41
N CYS A 172 -17.56 -1.58 4.48
CA CYS A 172 -17.72 -2.33 3.25
C CYS A 172 -18.06 -3.80 3.56
N SER A 173 -19.19 -4.28 3.02
CA SER A 173 -19.78 -5.56 3.43
C SER A 173 -18.98 -6.80 2.99
N PHE A 174 -18.17 -6.67 1.95
CA PHE A 174 -17.30 -7.75 1.45
C PHE A 174 -15.92 -7.78 2.17
N CYS A 175 -15.59 -6.79 2.99
CA CYS A 175 -14.27 -6.63 3.60
C CYS A 175 -14.29 -7.02 5.09
N HIS A 176 -13.40 -7.91 5.49
CA HIS A 176 -13.30 -8.34 6.90
C HIS A 176 -12.91 -7.18 7.82
N THR A 177 -12.01 -6.28 7.38
CA THR A 177 -11.70 -5.04 8.11
C THR A 177 -12.94 -4.15 8.25
N GLY A 178 -13.85 -4.14 7.28
CA GLY A 178 -15.12 -3.40 7.35
C GLY A 178 -16.03 -3.84 8.50
N THR A 179 -15.83 -5.02 9.07
CA THR A 179 -16.54 -5.49 10.27
C THR A 179 -15.98 -4.87 11.56
N GLN A 180 -14.80 -4.24 11.51
CA GLN A 180 -14.15 -3.59 12.64
C GLN A 180 -14.43 -2.09 12.63
N LYS A 181 -14.98 -1.58 13.73
CA LYS A 181 -15.18 -0.14 13.88
C LYS A 181 -13.82 0.57 13.94
N LEU A 182 -13.79 1.78 13.39
CA LEU A 182 -12.63 2.67 13.54
C LEU A 182 -12.34 2.90 15.03
N VAL A 183 -11.09 2.68 15.41
CA VAL A 183 -10.57 3.04 16.73
C VAL A 183 -9.85 4.38 16.63
N ARG A 184 -8.88 4.50 15.72
CA ARG A 184 -8.16 5.74 15.41
C ARG A 184 -7.39 5.66 14.08
N ASN A 185 -7.00 6.80 13.59
CA ASN A 185 -6.03 6.93 12.51
C ASN A 185 -4.61 6.54 12.99
N LEU A 186 -3.80 6.00 12.09
CA LEU A 186 -2.37 5.82 12.30
C LEU A 186 -1.63 7.14 12.10
N THR A 187 -0.57 7.35 12.87
CA THR A 187 0.37 8.45 12.64
C THR A 187 1.25 8.17 11.42
N ALA A 188 1.88 9.20 10.86
CA ALA A 188 2.84 9.03 9.77
C ALA A 188 3.97 8.07 10.17
N GLY A 189 4.46 8.14 11.42
CA GLY A 189 5.48 7.24 11.93
C GLY A 189 5.04 5.78 12.01
N GLU A 190 3.79 5.52 12.37
CA GLU A 190 3.23 4.16 12.39
C GLU A 190 3.03 3.60 10.97
N ILE A 191 2.74 4.45 9.99
CA ILE A 191 2.63 4.03 8.58
C ILE A 191 4.03 3.75 7.99
N VAL A 192 4.99 4.68 8.15
CA VAL A 192 6.39 4.50 7.71
C VAL A 192 7.03 3.32 8.44
N GLY A 193 6.70 3.16 9.73
CA GLY A 193 7.19 2.06 10.55
C GLY A 193 6.89 0.69 9.96
N GLN A 194 5.72 0.49 9.33
CA GLN A 194 5.40 -0.77 8.63
C GLN A 194 6.37 -1.03 7.46
N VAL A 195 6.75 0.01 6.71
CA VAL A 195 7.73 -0.10 5.62
C VAL A 195 9.12 -0.44 6.17
N MET A 196 9.53 0.22 7.25
CA MET A 196 10.83 -0.01 7.88
C MET A 196 10.92 -1.41 8.49
N LEU A 197 9.86 -1.89 9.16
CA LEU A 197 9.78 -3.25 9.72
C LEU A 197 9.92 -4.32 8.62
N ALA A 198 9.23 -4.14 7.49
CA ALA A 198 9.36 -5.08 6.37
C ALA A 198 10.79 -5.09 5.81
N ARG A 199 11.46 -3.95 5.71
CA ARG A 199 12.86 -3.86 5.30
C ARG A 199 13.80 -4.53 6.30
N ASP A 200 13.53 -4.41 7.60
CA ASP A 200 14.28 -5.13 8.65
C ASP A 200 14.17 -6.65 8.45
N ASP A 201 12.96 -7.16 8.28
CA ASP A 201 12.69 -8.59 8.11
C ASP A 201 13.26 -9.16 6.81
N LEU A 202 13.38 -8.33 5.77
CA LEU A 202 13.97 -8.67 4.48
C LEU A 202 15.50 -8.50 4.46
N GLY A 203 16.09 -7.86 5.48
CA GLY A 203 17.53 -7.52 5.50
C GLY A 203 17.92 -6.52 4.41
N GLU A 204 17.02 -5.63 3.98
CA GLU A 204 17.18 -4.78 2.78
C GLU A 204 17.80 -3.41 3.08
N TRP A 205 18.50 -3.26 4.19
CA TRP A 205 19.23 -2.01 4.45
C TRP A 205 20.62 -2.04 3.82
N PRO A 206 21.11 -0.92 3.24
CA PRO A 206 22.47 -0.85 2.72
C PRO A 206 23.49 -1.16 3.81
N VAL A 207 24.54 -1.88 3.45
CA VAL A 207 25.68 -2.14 4.34
C VAL A 207 26.86 -1.34 3.85
N SER A 208 27.49 -0.55 4.74
CA SER A 208 28.65 0.27 4.40
C SER A 208 29.79 -0.60 3.86
N GLY A 209 30.35 -0.20 2.73
CA GLY A 209 31.44 -0.92 2.07
C GLY A 209 31.04 -2.12 1.21
N GLN A 210 29.74 -2.45 1.14
CA GLN A 210 29.24 -3.45 0.20
C GLN A 210 28.70 -2.79 -1.07
N PRO A 211 28.83 -3.44 -2.25
CA PRO A 211 28.14 -3.00 -3.46
C PRO A 211 26.64 -2.91 -3.18
N LYS A 212 26.01 -1.89 -3.73
CA LYS A 212 24.54 -1.78 -3.64
C LYS A 212 23.95 -2.96 -4.39
N ASP A 213 23.24 -3.82 -3.68
CA ASP A 213 22.45 -4.86 -4.34
C ASP A 213 21.39 -4.15 -5.22
N GLU A 214 21.41 -4.43 -6.51
CA GLU A 214 20.50 -3.84 -7.48
C GLU A 214 19.08 -4.44 -7.33
N THR A 215 18.96 -5.60 -6.71
CA THR A 215 17.69 -6.28 -6.45
C THR A 215 17.02 -5.72 -5.20
N ARG A 216 16.00 -4.90 -5.43
CA ARG A 216 15.20 -4.36 -4.36
C ARG A 216 14.05 -5.31 -4.03
N LEU A 217 14.13 -6.00 -2.89
CA LEU A 217 13.11 -6.96 -2.45
C LEU A 217 11.77 -6.27 -2.16
N LEU A 218 11.78 -5.12 -1.49
CA LEU A 218 10.61 -4.27 -1.29
C LEU A 218 10.60 -3.16 -2.33
N SER A 219 9.95 -3.40 -3.45
CA SER A 219 9.93 -2.47 -4.59
C SER A 219 8.64 -1.67 -4.73
N ASN A 220 7.54 -2.12 -4.13
CA ASN A 220 6.24 -1.47 -4.23
C ASN A 220 5.58 -1.34 -2.85
N VAL A 221 4.79 -0.27 -2.66
CA VAL A 221 3.94 -0.08 -1.49
C VAL A 221 2.51 0.20 -1.95
N VAL A 222 1.53 -0.48 -1.36
CA VAL A 222 0.11 -0.24 -1.61
C VAL A 222 -0.62 0.06 -0.30
N LEU A 223 -1.38 1.13 -0.27
CA LEU A 223 -2.24 1.47 0.87
C LEU A 223 -3.60 0.78 0.67
N MET A 224 -3.60 -0.54 0.83
CA MET A 224 -4.74 -1.44 0.64
C MET A 224 -4.95 -2.36 1.87
N GLY A 225 -4.29 -2.05 2.99
CA GLY A 225 -4.46 -2.74 4.26
C GLY A 225 -5.68 -2.24 5.02
N MET A 226 -5.60 -2.22 6.34
CA MET A 226 -6.70 -1.80 7.21
C MET A 226 -6.90 -0.28 7.11
N GLY A 227 -8.16 0.16 6.88
CA GLY A 227 -8.58 1.55 6.89
C GLY A 227 -8.81 2.18 5.52
N GLU A 228 -9.41 3.37 5.51
CA GLU A 228 -9.56 4.24 4.34
C GLU A 228 -8.49 5.33 4.39
N PRO A 229 -7.47 5.29 3.51
CA PRO A 229 -6.33 6.21 3.58
C PRO A 229 -6.72 7.69 3.48
N LEU A 230 -7.72 8.02 2.67
CA LEU A 230 -8.11 9.42 2.47
C LEU A 230 -8.86 10.01 3.67
N TYR A 231 -9.37 9.21 4.62
CA TYR A 231 -9.83 9.69 5.92
C TYR A 231 -8.69 9.87 6.94
N ASN A 232 -7.46 9.51 6.55
CA ASN A 232 -6.24 9.79 7.30
C ASN A 232 -5.23 10.57 6.43
N PHE A 233 -5.73 11.51 5.65
CA PHE A 233 -5.00 12.14 4.55
C PHE A 233 -3.63 12.70 4.96
N ASP A 234 -3.57 13.54 5.99
CA ASP A 234 -2.34 14.24 6.34
C ASP A 234 -1.22 13.28 6.80
N ALA A 235 -1.55 12.29 7.63
CA ALA A 235 -0.57 11.30 8.06
C ALA A 235 -0.11 10.39 6.91
N VAL A 236 -1.01 10.02 6.01
CA VAL A 236 -0.69 9.25 4.79
C VAL A 236 0.20 10.07 3.86
N ARG A 237 -0.13 11.35 3.63
CA ARG A 237 0.69 12.28 2.83
C ARG A 237 2.11 12.34 3.36
N ASP A 238 2.25 12.60 4.65
CA ASP A 238 3.56 12.78 5.29
C ASP A 238 4.36 11.47 5.26
N ALA A 239 3.72 10.32 5.54
CA ALA A 239 4.34 9.01 5.42
C ALA A 239 4.83 8.72 4.00
N MET A 240 4.00 8.97 2.99
CA MET A 240 4.39 8.71 1.60
C MET A 240 5.49 9.66 1.11
N ARG A 241 5.49 10.91 1.56
CA ARG A 241 6.60 11.85 1.29
C ARG A 241 7.92 11.35 1.88
N ILE A 242 7.90 10.79 3.10
CA ILE A 242 9.08 10.18 3.71
C ILE A 242 9.56 8.96 2.92
N VAL A 243 8.63 8.07 2.53
CA VAL A 243 8.94 6.85 1.77
C VAL A 243 9.51 7.17 0.38
N MET A 244 9.04 8.26 -0.25
CA MET A 244 9.48 8.70 -1.58
C MET A 244 10.76 9.56 -1.56
N ASP A 245 11.20 10.06 -0.39
CA ASP A 245 12.34 10.96 -0.31
C ASP A 245 13.63 10.29 -0.82
N GLY A 246 14.25 10.91 -1.82
CA GLY A 246 15.40 10.35 -2.55
C GLY A 246 16.67 10.16 -1.72
N GLU A 247 16.81 10.84 -0.58
CA GLU A 247 17.94 10.69 0.36
C GLU A 247 17.64 9.71 1.50
N GLY A 248 16.45 9.09 1.50
CA GLY A 248 16.01 8.13 2.50
C GLY A 248 15.69 6.75 1.89
N ILE A 249 14.44 6.29 2.09
CA ILE A 249 13.94 5.01 1.56
C ILE A 249 13.93 5.02 0.02
N ALA A 250 13.69 6.17 -0.59
CA ALA A 250 13.81 6.43 -2.02
C ALA A 250 12.95 5.52 -2.91
N LEU A 251 11.71 5.24 -2.50
CA LEU A 251 10.77 4.51 -3.33
C LEU A 251 10.14 5.46 -4.38
N SER A 252 10.18 5.06 -5.64
CA SER A 252 9.59 5.87 -6.71
C SER A 252 8.06 6.02 -6.51
N ARG A 253 7.53 7.23 -6.75
CA ARG A 253 6.09 7.51 -6.70
C ARG A 253 5.25 6.55 -7.57
N ARG A 254 5.82 6.04 -8.68
CA ARG A 254 5.18 5.06 -9.58
C ARG A 254 5.14 3.65 -8.99
N ARG A 255 5.80 3.42 -7.89
CA ARG A 255 5.82 2.16 -7.13
C ARG A 255 4.91 2.22 -5.90
N ILE A 256 4.22 3.33 -5.71
CA ILE A 256 3.27 3.51 -4.61
C ILE A 256 1.87 3.67 -5.18
N THR A 257 0.92 2.89 -4.66
CA THR A 257 -0.49 3.00 -5.04
C THR A 257 -1.32 3.29 -3.79
N LEU A 258 -2.01 4.41 -3.78
CA LEU A 258 -3.02 4.73 -2.79
C LEU A 258 -4.38 4.22 -3.30
N SER A 259 -5.05 3.40 -2.50
CA SER A 259 -6.41 2.95 -2.79
C SER A 259 -7.42 3.73 -1.95
N THR A 260 -8.54 4.08 -2.54
CA THR A 260 -9.67 4.72 -1.84
C THR A 260 -10.99 4.12 -2.28
N SER A 261 -11.93 4.07 -1.36
CA SER A 261 -13.32 3.72 -1.67
C SER A 261 -14.12 4.88 -2.28
N GLY A 262 -13.50 6.07 -2.41
CA GLY A 262 -14.10 7.22 -3.07
C GLY A 262 -14.42 8.38 -2.11
N VAL A 263 -13.46 8.81 -1.29
CA VAL A 263 -13.55 10.06 -0.52
C VAL A 263 -13.31 11.23 -1.46
N VAL A 264 -14.36 11.60 -2.20
CA VAL A 264 -14.29 12.52 -3.36
C VAL A 264 -13.54 13.82 -3.08
N PRO A 265 -13.75 14.55 -1.98
CA PRO A 265 -13.04 15.81 -1.73
C PRO A 265 -11.53 15.68 -1.65
N GLU A 266 -11.03 14.50 -1.26
CA GLU A 266 -9.59 14.26 -1.05
C GLU A 266 -8.88 13.72 -2.31
N ILE A 267 -9.64 13.31 -3.34
CA ILE A 267 -9.07 12.70 -4.55
C ILE A 267 -8.12 13.66 -5.26
N ALA A 268 -8.53 14.91 -5.49
CA ALA A 268 -7.68 15.90 -6.17
C ALA A 268 -6.42 16.21 -5.35
N ARG A 269 -6.53 16.27 -4.02
CA ARG A 269 -5.39 16.47 -3.11
C ARG A 269 -4.38 15.31 -3.19
N CYS A 270 -4.86 14.08 -3.40
CA CYS A 270 -3.98 12.93 -3.57
C CYS A 270 -3.00 13.14 -4.74
N ALA A 271 -3.46 13.66 -5.87
CA ALA A 271 -2.61 13.95 -7.03
C ALA A 271 -1.59 15.05 -6.77
N THR A 272 -1.99 16.12 -6.10
CA THR A 272 -1.18 17.35 -5.94
C THR A 272 -0.26 17.30 -4.75
N GLU A 273 -0.68 16.70 -3.63
CA GLU A 273 0.06 16.71 -2.38
C GLU A 273 0.85 15.42 -2.12
N ILE A 274 0.40 14.26 -2.64
CA ILE A 274 1.10 12.98 -2.52
C ILE A 274 1.79 12.62 -3.84
N GLY A 275 1.03 12.57 -4.93
CA GLY A 275 1.54 12.35 -6.28
C GLY A 275 1.89 10.90 -6.62
N CYS A 276 1.42 9.90 -5.85
CA CYS A 276 1.51 8.48 -6.15
C CYS A 276 0.40 8.03 -7.14
N LEU A 277 0.38 6.75 -7.49
CA LEU A 277 -0.69 6.16 -8.30
C LEU A 277 -1.98 6.05 -7.48
N LEU A 278 -3.13 6.20 -8.15
CA LEU A 278 -4.45 6.07 -7.53
C LEU A 278 -5.14 4.78 -7.95
N ALA A 279 -5.66 4.05 -6.97
CA ALA A 279 -6.62 2.97 -7.17
C ALA A 279 -7.97 3.34 -6.52
N VAL A 280 -9.05 2.90 -7.13
CA VAL A 280 -10.41 3.14 -6.63
C VAL A 280 -11.13 1.82 -6.44
N SER A 281 -11.55 1.56 -5.22
CA SER A 281 -12.43 0.45 -4.85
C SER A 281 -13.82 0.70 -5.41
N PHE A 282 -14.04 0.28 -6.67
CA PHE A 282 -15.26 0.59 -7.42
C PHE A 282 -16.37 -0.43 -7.16
N HIS A 283 -16.09 -1.69 -7.40
CA HIS A 283 -16.81 -2.91 -7.01
C HIS A 283 -18.25 -3.06 -7.49
N ALA A 284 -18.89 -2.06 -8.07
CA ALA A 284 -20.23 -2.13 -8.60
C ALA A 284 -20.45 -1.14 -9.74
N THR A 285 -21.48 -1.37 -10.53
CA THR A 285 -21.81 -0.58 -11.72
C THR A 285 -23.16 0.14 -11.62
N THR A 286 -23.89 -0.09 -10.53
CA THR A 286 -25.10 0.66 -10.16
C THR A 286 -25.01 1.15 -8.73
N ASP A 287 -25.70 2.26 -8.43
CA ASP A 287 -25.67 2.84 -7.08
C ASP A 287 -26.35 1.91 -6.07
N GLU A 288 -27.41 1.17 -6.44
CA GLU A 288 -28.09 0.22 -5.55
C GLU A 288 -27.14 -0.87 -5.05
N VAL A 289 -26.36 -1.48 -5.96
CA VAL A 289 -25.39 -2.51 -5.58
C VAL A 289 -24.24 -1.88 -4.81
N ARG A 290 -23.74 -0.72 -5.25
CA ARG A 290 -22.61 -0.06 -4.60
C ARG A 290 -22.95 0.45 -3.21
N ASP A 291 -24.17 0.91 -2.95
CA ASP A 291 -24.63 1.34 -1.63
C ASP A 291 -24.60 0.19 -0.60
N GLY A 292 -24.86 -1.03 -1.06
CA GLY A 292 -24.75 -2.24 -0.24
C GLY A 292 -23.32 -2.71 0.00
N LEU A 293 -22.46 -2.62 -1.03
CA LEU A 293 -21.09 -3.09 -0.96
C LEU A 293 -20.13 -2.07 -0.34
N VAL A 294 -20.27 -0.80 -0.71
CA VAL A 294 -19.36 0.30 -0.38
C VAL A 294 -20.19 1.50 0.11
N PRO A 295 -20.60 1.55 1.38
CA PRO A 295 -21.60 2.49 1.88
C PRO A 295 -21.29 3.98 1.74
N ILE A 296 -20.02 4.33 1.48
CA ILE A 296 -19.63 5.72 1.17
C ILE A 296 -20.29 6.24 -0.11
N ASN A 297 -20.78 5.34 -0.98
CA ASN A 297 -21.52 5.68 -2.20
C ASN A 297 -22.77 6.50 -1.91
N LYS A 298 -23.43 6.28 -0.77
CA LYS A 298 -24.58 7.08 -0.32
C LYS A 298 -24.24 8.56 -0.14
N LYS A 299 -22.95 8.88 0.09
CA LYS A 299 -22.47 10.26 0.23
C LYS A 299 -21.98 10.82 -1.10
N TRP A 300 -21.28 10.00 -1.86
CA TRP A 300 -20.73 10.33 -3.18
C TRP A 300 -21.00 9.16 -4.12
N ASN A 301 -22.06 9.28 -4.90
CA ASN A 301 -22.50 8.25 -5.82
C ASN A 301 -21.52 8.03 -6.98
N ILE A 302 -21.78 7.02 -7.80
CA ILE A 302 -20.92 6.65 -8.93
C ILE A 302 -20.65 7.84 -9.85
N GLU A 303 -21.65 8.64 -10.17
CA GLU A 303 -21.53 9.80 -11.06
C GLU A 303 -20.58 10.85 -10.48
N THR A 304 -20.77 11.20 -9.20
CA THR A 304 -19.93 12.17 -8.48
C THR A 304 -18.47 11.69 -8.39
N LEU A 305 -18.28 10.40 -8.09
CA LEU A 305 -16.97 9.78 -8.04
C LEU A 305 -16.27 9.84 -9.42
N LEU A 306 -16.97 9.41 -10.47
CA LEU A 306 -16.41 9.40 -11.83
C LEU A 306 -16.12 10.81 -12.36
N ALA A 307 -16.93 11.80 -11.99
CA ALA A 307 -16.64 13.20 -12.32
C ALA A 307 -15.30 13.63 -11.70
N ALA A 308 -15.08 13.37 -10.41
CA ALA A 308 -13.80 13.67 -9.75
C ALA A 308 -12.60 12.92 -10.36
N LEU A 309 -12.82 11.71 -10.88
CA LEU A 309 -11.77 10.92 -11.52
C LEU A 309 -11.46 11.42 -12.94
N ARG A 310 -12.43 11.97 -13.68
CA ARG A 310 -12.20 12.61 -14.98
C ARG A 310 -11.37 13.88 -14.84
N ASP A 311 -11.58 14.62 -13.76
CA ASP A 311 -10.85 15.84 -13.42
C ASP A 311 -9.54 15.59 -12.67
N TYR A 312 -9.18 14.29 -12.44
CA TYR A 312 -7.99 13.95 -11.67
C TYR A 312 -6.73 14.44 -12.36
N PRO A 313 -5.92 15.28 -11.70
CA PRO A 313 -4.68 15.79 -12.27
C PRO A 313 -3.70 14.66 -12.61
N ARG A 314 -2.90 14.84 -13.69
CA ARG A 314 -1.82 13.91 -14.10
C ARG A 314 -2.26 12.61 -14.76
N LEU A 315 -3.52 12.45 -15.14
CA LEU A 315 -3.94 11.28 -15.92
C LEU A 315 -3.18 11.20 -17.24
N SER A 316 -2.68 10.02 -17.53
CA SER A 316 -1.97 9.70 -18.77
C SER A 316 -1.99 8.19 -19.02
N ASN A 317 -1.54 7.78 -20.19
CA ASN A 317 -1.41 6.34 -20.48
C ASN A 317 -0.39 5.62 -19.59
N SER A 318 0.53 6.34 -18.94
CA SER A 318 1.52 5.82 -17.99
C SER A 318 1.10 5.93 -16.52
N GLU A 319 0.15 6.84 -16.20
CA GLU A 319 -0.38 7.07 -14.87
C GLU A 319 -1.92 6.94 -14.92
N ARG A 320 -2.38 5.70 -15.07
CA ARG A 320 -3.81 5.35 -15.19
C ARG A 320 -4.44 5.20 -13.82
N ILE A 321 -5.73 5.51 -13.71
CA ILE A 321 -6.54 5.09 -12.57
C ILE A 321 -6.68 3.56 -12.59
N THR A 322 -6.48 2.93 -11.45
CA THR A 322 -6.78 1.51 -11.28
C THR A 322 -8.16 1.37 -10.66
N PHE A 323 -9.10 0.77 -11.37
CA PHE A 323 -10.39 0.39 -10.80
C PHE A 323 -10.26 -1.02 -10.22
N GLU A 324 -10.38 -1.14 -8.90
CA GLU A 324 -10.43 -2.42 -8.20
C GLU A 324 -11.87 -2.92 -8.22
N TYR A 325 -12.09 -4.15 -8.67
CA TYR A 325 -13.41 -4.74 -8.84
C TYR A 325 -13.42 -6.15 -8.26
N VAL A 326 -13.99 -6.32 -7.07
CA VAL A 326 -14.17 -7.63 -6.44
C VAL A 326 -15.29 -8.39 -7.16
N MET A 327 -15.03 -9.66 -7.50
CA MET A 327 -15.96 -10.51 -8.23
C MET A 327 -16.79 -11.33 -7.24
N LEU A 328 -18.04 -10.93 -7.05
CA LEU A 328 -19.00 -11.54 -6.12
C LEU A 328 -20.09 -12.27 -6.92
N LYS A 329 -20.20 -13.58 -6.68
CA LYS A 329 -21.13 -14.45 -7.40
C LYS A 329 -22.56 -13.96 -7.31
N ASP A 330 -23.22 -13.82 -8.47
CA ASP A 330 -24.61 -13.40 -8.64
C ASP A 330 -24.94 -12.00 -8.07
N VAL A 331 -23.93 -11.17 -7.79
CA VAL A 331 -24.11 -9.82 -7.24
C VAL A 331 -23.67 -8.74 -8.24
N ASN A 332 -22.46 -8.85 -8.77
CA ASN A 332 -21.84 -7.80 -9.60
C ASN A 332 -21.05 -8.38 -10.78
N ASP A 333 -21.21 -9.66 -11.09
CA ASP A 333 -20.37 -10.41 -12.01
C ASP A 333 -21.01 -10.71 -13.38
N SER A 334 -22.19 -10.10 -13.67
CA SER A 334 -22.89 -10.35 -14.92
C SER A 334 -22.22 -9.69 -16.13
N ASP A 335 -22.49 -10.20 -17.35
CA ASP A 335 -22.07 -9.56 -18.60
C ASP A 335 -22.61 -8.14 -18.73
N ALA A 336 -23.80 -7.87 -18.18
CA ALA A 336 -24.39 -6.55 -18.19
C ALA A 336 -23.56 -5.59 -17.33
N ASP A 337 -23.02 -6.07 -16.20
CA ASP A 337 -22.12 -5.28 -15.34
C ASP A 337 -20.81 -4.98 -16.05
N ALA A 338 -20.20 -5.96 -16.70
CA ALA A 338 -18.97 -5.74 -17.49
C ALA A 338 -19.15 -4.65 -18.55
N ARG A 339 -20.25 -4.75 -19.34
CA ARG A 339 -20.57 -3.76 -20.38
C ARG A 339 -20.90 -2.38 -19.81
N ARG A 340 -21.56 -2.33 -18.66
CA ARG A 340 -21.87 -1.07 -17.94
C ARG A 340 -20.60 -0.44 -17.40
N LEU A 341 -19.69 -1.23 -16.79
CA LEU A 341 -18.41 -0.76 -16.30
C LEU A 341 -17.61 -0.06 -17.40
N VAL A 342 -17.49 -0.68 -18.59
CA VAL A 342 -16.83 -0.10 -19.75
C VAL A 342 -17.43 1.26 -20.13
N LYS A 343 -18.76 1.37 -20.13
CA LYS A 343 -19.45 2.64 -20.46
C LYS A 343 -19.19 3.72 -19.42
N LEU A 344 -19.24 3.35 -18.14
CA LEU A 344 -19.05 4.28 -17.02
C LEU A 344 -17.66 4.91 -16.99
N ILE A 345 -16.61 4.13 -17.25
CA ILE A 345 -15.21 4.60 -17.21
C ILE A 345 -14.73 5.18 -18.55
N ALA A 346 -15.60 5.25 -19.55
CA ALA A 346 -15.25 5.80 -20.86
C ALA A 346 -14.64 7.20 -20.73
N GLY A 347 -13.52 7.41 -21.44
CA GLY A 347 -12.76 8.65 -21.41
C GLY A 347 -11.80 8.80 -20.23
N ILE A 348 -11.78 7.88 -19.27
CA ILE A 348 -10.79 7.86 -18.18
C ILE A 348 -9.64 6.93 -18.58
N PRO A 349 -8.37 7.37 -18.60
CA PRO A 349 -7.22 6.49 -18.71
C PRO A 349 -7.19 5.50 -17.53
N ALA A 350 -7.60 4.26 -17.78
CA ALA A 350 -7.87 3.29 -16.72
C ALA A 350 -7.29 1.89 -17.01
N LYS A 351 -7.17 1.11 -15.95
CA LYS A 351 -7.09 -0.35 -15.95
C LYS A 351 -8.04 -0.88 -14.88
N ILE A 352 -8.54 -2.08 -15.07
CA ILE A 352 -9.46 -2.72 -14.14
C ILE A 352 -8.77 -3.95 -13.55
N ASN A 353 -8.55 -3.97 -12.25
CA ASN A 353 -8.08 -5.16 -11.55
C ASN A 353 -9.30 -5.96 -11.10
N LEU A 354 -9.50 -7.13 -11.67
CA LEU A 354 -10.52 -8.08 -11.20
C LEU A 354 -9.96 -8.88 -10.04
N ILE A 355 -10.65 -8.83 -8.91
CA ILE A 355 -10.24 -9.51 -7.68
C ILE A 355 -11.22 -10.65 -7.43
N PRO A 356 -10.82 -11.92 -7.65
CA PRO A 356 -11.59 -13.04 -7.14
C PRO A 356 -11.85 -12.85 -5.66
N PHE A 357 -13.09 -12.97 -5.21
CA PHE A 357 -13.42 -12.71 -3.82
C PHE A 357 -12.67 -13.66 -2.89
N ASN A 358 -11.98 -13.09 -1.91
CA ASN A 358 -11.27 -13.85 -0.90
C ASN A 358 -12.16 -14.02 0.32
N GLU A 359 -12.72 -15.20 0.48
CA GLU A 359 -13.66 -15.51 1.54
C GLU A 359 -12.99 -15.42 2.92
N TRP A 360 -13.78 -15.04 3.91
CA TRP A 360 -13.38 -14.98 5.31
C TRP A 360 -14.51 -15.51 6.20
N PRO A 361 -14.24 -16.01 7.42
CA PRO A 361 -15.26 -16.60 8.29
C PRO A 361 -16.43 -15.66 8.57
N GLY A 362 -17.63 -16.01 8.08
CA GLY A 362 -18.83 -15.22 8.20
C GLY A 362 -19.05 -14.20 7.06
N ALA A 363 -18.28 -14.27 5.99
CA ALA A 363 -18.51 -13.47 4.79
C ALA A 363 -19.90 -13.76 4.19
N PRO A 364 -20.66 -12.70 3.80
CA PRO A 364 -22.01 -12.90 3.27
C PRO A 364 -22.02 -13.19 1.75
N TYR A 365 -20.87 -13.29 1.12
CA TYR A 365 -20.72 -13.46 -0.33
C TYR A 365 -19.89 -14.71 -0.66
N GLN A 366 -20.00 -15.13 -1.91
CA GLN A 366 -19.19 -16.20 -2.51
C GLN A 366 -18.37 -15.64 -3.66
N ARG A 367 -17.24 -16.31 -3.95
CA ARG A 367 -16.41 -16.02 -5.12
C ARG A 367 -17.18 -16.40 -6.39
N SER A 368 -17.12 -15.56 -7.41
CA SER A 368 -17.58 -15.91 -8.76
C SER A 368 -16.78 -17.09 -9.32
N ASP A 369 -17.43 -17.94 -10.10
CA ASP A 369 -16.77 -19.04 -10.78
C ASP A 369 -15.70 -18.50 -11.77
N TRP A 370 -14.60 -19.21 -11.95
CA TRP A 370 -13.47 -18.74 -12.77
C TRP A 370 -13.86 -18.42 -14.20
N GLU A 371 -14.68 -19.27 -14.82
CA GLU A 371 -15.23 -19.06 -16.17
C GLU A 371 -16.00 -17.72 -16.25
N ARG A 372 -16.72 -17.36 -15.17
CA ARG A 372 -17.46 -16.10 -15.09
C ARG A 372 -16.52 -14.91 -15.01
N ILE A 373 -15.45 -15.02 -14.20
CA ILE A 373 -14.42 -13.98 -14.05
C ILE A 373 -13.69 -13.77 -15.39
N GLU A 374 -13.33 -14.85 -16.07
CA GLU A 374 -12.67 -14.79 -17.37
C GLU A 374 -13.56 -14.16 -18.46
N ALA A 375 -14.84 -14.55 -18.51
CA ALA A 375 -15.79 -13.97 -19.45
C ALA A 375 -16.00 -12.47 -19.18
N PHE A 376 -16.03 -12.05 -17.92
CA PHE A 376 -16.10 -10.64 -17.53
C PHE A 376 -14.83 -9.89 -17.97
N ALA A 377 -13.64 -10.47 -17.72
CA ALA A 377 -12.35 -9.91 -18.15
C ALA A 377 -12.28 -9.74 -19.68
N ASP A 378 -12.76 -10.73 -20.43
CA ASP A 378 -12.76 -10.72 -21.89
C ASP A 378 -13.63 -9.58 -22.48
N ILE A 379 -14.79 -9.33 -21.90
CA ILE A 379 -15.64 -8.19 -22.28
C ILE A 379 -14.91 -6.85 -22.10
N ILE A 380 -14.23 -6.69 -20.96
CA ILE A 380 -13.46 -5.47 -20.68
C ILE A 380 -12.26 -5.34 -21.61
N TYR A 381 -11.55 -6.45 -21.84
CA TYR A 381 -10.38 -6.48 -22.73
C TYR A 381 -10.74 -6.14 -24.17
N LYS A 382 -11.84 -6.71 -24.70
CA LYS A 382 -12.36 -6.40 -26.03
C LYS A 382 -12.78 -4.94 -26.19
N ALA A 383 -13.11 -4.28 -25.11
CA ALA A 383 -13.39 -2.84 -25.08
C ALA A 383 -12.12 -1.96 -25.00
N GLY A 384 -10.91 -2.55 -24.99
CA GLY A 384 -9.64 -1.84 -25.02
C GLY A 384 -9.04 -1.49 -23.66
N TYR A 385 -9.58 -2.02 -22.56
CA TYR A 385 -9.02 -1.83 -21.22
C TYR A 385 -8.20 -3.05 -20.78
N ALA A 386 -7.06 -2.81 -20.12
CA ALA A 386 -6.36 -3.88 -19.42
C ALA A 386 -7.19 -4.36 -18.23
N SER A 387 -7.43 -5.68 -18.15
CA SER A 387 -8.25 -6.30 -17.11
C SER A 387 -7.56 -7.51 -16.47
N PRO A 388 -6.41 -7.32 -15.79
CA PRO A 388 -5.75 -8.43 -15.12
C PRO A 388 -6.63 -8.99 -14.01
N ILE A 389 -6.69 -10.33 -13.94
CA ILE A 389 -7.29 -11.06 -12.83
C ILE A 389 -6.20 -11.22 -11.77
N ARG A 390 -6.48 -10.79 -10.55
CA ARG A 390 -5.53 -10.89 -9.43
C ARG A 390 -5.44 -12.33 -8.94
N THR A 391 -4.24 -12.88 -8.91
CA THR A 391 -4.00 -14.15 -8.23
C THR A 391 -4.06 -13.91 -6.72
N PRO A 392 -4.93 -14.61 -5.98
CA PRO A 392 -4.92 -14.55 -4.52
C PRO A 392 -3.56 -14.97 -3.96
N ARG A 393 -3.09 -14.25 -2.93
CA ARG A 393 -1.80 -14.51 -2.27
C ARG A 393 -2.00 -14.58 -0.76
N GLY A 394 -1.34 -15.56 -0.10
CA GLY A 394 -1.44 -15.73 1.34
C GLY A 394 -2.84 -16.13 1.83
N GLU A 395 -3.62 -16.86 1.03
CA GLU A 395 -4.97 -17.31 1.43
C GLU A 395 -4.94 -18.21 2.67
N ASP A 396 -3.96 -19.09 2.77
CA ASP A 396 -3.73 -20.03 3.89
C ASP A 396 -3.49 -19.35 5.23
N ILE A 397 -3.03 -18.10 5.21
CA ILE A 397 -2.78 -17.27 6.40
C ILE A 397 -3.74 -16.07 6.51
N MET A 398 -4.82 -16.04 5.73
CA MET A 398 -5.78 -14.93 5.72
C MET A 398 -5.10 -13.57 5.45
N ALA A 399 -4.20 -13.53 4.46
CA ALA A 399 -3.45 -12.33 4.09
C ALA A 399 -3.91 -11.68 2.78
N ALA A 400 -4.86 -12.29 2.08
CA ALA A 400 -5.37 -11.75 0.82
C ALA A 400 -6.20 -10.47 1.00
N CYS A 401 -6.39 -9.73 -0.09
CA CYS A 401 -7.16 -8.48 -0.07
C CYS A 401 -8.56 -8.69 0.53
N GLY A 402 -8.94 -7.83 1.47
CA GLY A 402 -10.22 -7.88 2.16
C GLY A 402 -10.27 -8.82 3.36
N GLN A 403 -9.22 -9.61 3.65
CA GLN A 403 -9.21 -10.58 4.75
C GLN A 403 -8.60 -10.06 6.06
N LEU A 404 -7.91 -8.93 6.04
CA LEU A 404 -7.18 -8.41 7.21
C LEU A 404 -8.12 -8.06 8.36
N LYS A 405 -7.79 -8.53 9.57
CA LYS A 405 -8.53 -8.25 10.79
C LYS A 405 -7.64 -8.44 12.02
N SER A 406 -7.36 -7.36 12.73
CA SER A 406 -6.57 -7.41 13.96
C SER A 406 -7.37 -8.03 15.13
N ALA A 407 -6.65 -8.63 16.08
CA ALA A 407 -7.25 -9.20 17.29
C ALA A 407 -7.67 -8.15 18.34
N THR A 408 -7.46 -6.86 18.09
CA THR A 408 -7.72 -5.76 19.05
C THR A 408 -9.15 -5.78 19.61
N GLU A 409 -10.14 -6.15 18.81
CA GLU A 409 -11.52 -6.30 19.29
C GLU A 409 -11.73 -7.56 20.15
N ARG A 410 -11.04 -8.67 19.87
CA ARG A 410 -11.19 -9.92 20.68
C ARG A 410 -10.70 -9.72 22.10
N ALA A 411 -9.58 -9.03 22.29
CA ALA A 411 -9.05 -8.73 23.61
C ALA A 411 -9.97 -7.79 24.42
N ARG A 412 -10.64 -6.85 23.77
CA ARG A 412 -11.59 -5.92 24.42
C ARG A 412 -12.89 -6.59 24.83
N ASN A 413 -13.40 -7.50 23.99
CA ASN A 413 -14.62 -8.26 24.29
C ASN A 413 -14.39 -9.34 25.34
N ALA A 414 -13.22 -10.01 25.36
CA ALA A 414 -12.84 -10.93 26.41
C ALA A 414 -12.74 -10.24 27.78
N ARG A 415 -12.08 -9.08 27.85
CA ARG A 415 -12.01 -8.27 29.11
C ARG A 415 -13.34 -7.70 29.56
N ARG A 416 -14.33 -7.52 28.66
CA ARG A 416 -15.70 -7.12 29.03
C ARG A 416 -16.58 -8.28 29.50
N ALA A 417 -16.24 -9.51 29.09
CA ALA A 417 -16.93 -10.72 29.55
C ALA A 417 -16.39 -11.23 30.88
N GLU A 418 -15.18 -10.80 31.26
CA GLU A 418 -14.52 -11.14 32.55
C GLU A 418 -14.74 -10.06 33.65
N ALA A 419 -15.34 -8.91 33.31
CA ALA A 419 -15.70 -7.81 34.22
C ALA A 419 -17.22 -7.73 34.39
#